data_56c354d5f8f2cbf8ddfcfc274101ef76
#
_entry.id   56c354d5f8f2cbf8ddfcfc274101ef76
#
_cell.length_a   1.000
_cell.length_b   1.000
_cell.length_c   1.000
_cell.angle_alpha   90.00
_cell.angle_beta   90.00
_cell.angle_gamma   90.00
#
_symmetry.space_group_name_H-M   'P 1'
#
loop_
_entity.id
_entity.type
_entity.pdbx_description
1 polymer ?
#
loop_
_entity_poly.entity_id
_entity_poly.type
_entity_poly.pdbx_seq_one_letter_code
_entity_poly.pdbx_strand_id
1 'polypeptide(L)'
;MAAKKKITKKKTVKKVAKKKAVKKTAKKVVKKTASKGGSKVTLGGNPVSTSGKLPKKGAAAPSFTLTTGTLQEISNKDMRGKRVILNIFPSIDTPTCATSTRTFNSLASSLHNTEVYCVSADLPFAQGRFCGTEGLANVKTASSFRSNFGKAFGVNLTDGVLKGILARAVVVLDEKGKVLHSELVSEIANEPNYDAAINSLK
;
A
#
# COMPACT_ATOMS: atom_id res chain seq x y z
N MET A 1 -56.99 -41.53 26.28
CA MET A 1 -55.82 -41.40 25.36
C MET A 1 -56.11 -40.35 24.29
N ALA A 2 -55.82 -39.09 24.50
CA ALA A 2 -55.78 -38.08 23.42
C ALA A 2 -55.40 -36.69 24.00
N ALA A 3 -54.10 -36.45 24.23
CA ALA A 3 -53.65 -35.10 24.53
C ALA A 3 -52.12 -35.02 24.40
N LYS A 4 -51.56 -35.18 23.17
CA LYS A 4 -50.14 -34.92 22.90
C LYS A 4 -49.89 -34.68 21.39
N LYS A 5 -50.54 -33.64 20.77
CA LYS A 5 -50.19 -33.28 19.39
C LYS A 5 -50.50 -31.83 19.00
N LYS A 6 -50.26 -30.86 19.88
CA LYS A 6 -50.51 -29.43 19.54
C LYS A 6 -49.42 -28.42 19.92
N ILE A 7 -48.23 -28.85 20.32
CA ILE A 7 -47.19 -27.89 20.78
C ILE A 7 -46.00 -27.72 19.79
N THR A 8 -45.92 -28.50 18.72
CA THR A 8 -44.71 -28.49 17.84
C THR A 8 -44.78 -27.58 16.62
N LYS A 9 -45.86 -26.88 16.35
CA LYS A 9 -45.99 -26.02 15.16
C LYS A 9 -45.73 -24.53 15.37
N LYS A 10 -45.59 -24.03 16.58
CA LYS A 10 -45.39 -22.59 16.85
C LYS A 10 -43.91 -22.13 17.00
N LYS A 11 -42.96 -23.04 17.10
CA LYS A 11 -41.54 -22.68 17.24
C LYS A 11 -40.75 -22.57 15.92
N THR A 12 -41.25 -23.08 14.82
CA THR A 12 -40.52 -23.12 13.53
C THR A 12 -40.71 -21.84 12.70
N VAL A 13 -41.77 -21.07 12.92
CA VAL A 13 -42.05 -19.85 12.15
C VAL A 13 -41.23 -18.64 12.60
N LYS A 14 -40.83 -18.57 13.88
CA LYS A 14 -40.01 -17.43 14.39
C LYS A 14 -38.52 -17.48 14.01
N LYS A 15 -37.98 -18.63 13.56
CA LYS A 15 -36.57 -18.79 13.17
C LYS A 15 -36.29 -18.39 11.72
N VAL A 16 -37.28 -18.37 10.85
CA VAL A 16 -37.12 -18.03 9.43
C VAL A 16 -37.15 -16.52 9.19
N ALA A 17 -37.90 -15.77 10.03
CA ALA A 17 -37.97 -14.30 9.89
C ALA A 17 -36.67 -13.58 10.33
N LYS A 18 -35.88 -14.13 11.27
CA LYS A 18 -34.61 -13.53 11.72
C LYS A 18 -33.45 -13.70 10.74
N LYS A 19 -33.48 -14.70 9.85
CA LYS A 19 -32.42 -14.92 8.85
C LYS A 19 -32.54 -14.02 7.62
N LYS A 20 -33.70 -13.42 7.33
CA LYS A 20 -33.89 -12.49 6.20
C LYS A 20 -33.49 -11.04 6.52
N ALA A 21 -33.49 -10.64 7.79
CA ALA A 21 -33.10 -9.29 8.19
C ALA A 21 -31.58 -9.07 8.23
N VAL A 22 -30.78 -10.12 8.53
CA VAL A 22 -29.30 -10.04 8.61
C VAL A 22 -28.64 -10.00 7.22
N LYS A 23 -29.32 -10.49 6.16
CA LYS A 23 -28.76 -10.47 4.79
C LYS A 23 -28.90 -9.12 4.07
N LYS A 24 -29.71 -8.19 4.57
CA LYS A 24 -29.93 -6.87 3.94
C LYS A 24 -28.95 -5.79 4.42
N THR A 25 -28.34 -5.93 5.60
CA THR A 25 -27.38 -4.96 6.15
C THR A 25 -25.94 -5.18 5.69
N ALA A 26 -25.58 -6.39 5.24
CA ALA A 26 -24.21 -6.70 4.77
C ALA A 26 -23.93 -6.26 3.33
N LYS A 27 -24.94 -5.79 2.57
CA LYS A 27 -24.79 -5.40 1.14
C LYS A 27 -24.57 -3.91 0.90
N LYS A 28 -24.47 -3.07 1.94
CA LYS A 28 -24.41 -1.59 1.80
C LYS A 28 -23.09 -0.93 2.14
N VAL A 29 -22.02 -1.69 2.46
CA VAL A 29 -20.71 -1.12 2.89
C VAL A 29 -19.59 -1.35 1.86
N VAL A 30 -19.83 -2.04 0.75
CA VAL A 30 -18.80 -2.22 -0.30
C VAL A 30 -19.27 -1.56 -1.60
N LYS A 31 -19.41 -0.24 -1.59
CA LYS A 31 -19.47 0.58 -2.82
C LYS A 31 -18.89 1.96 -2.54
N LYS A 32 -17.60 2.11 -2.88
CA LYS A 32 -16.82 3.28 -3.29
C LYS A 32 -15.37 2.99 -2.89
N THR A 33 -14.42 2.93 -3.78
CA THR A 33 -14.05 3.78 -4.89
C THR A 33 -13.16 2.97 -5.87
N ALA A 34 -13.70 2.50 -6.96
CA ALA A 34 -12.88 2.21 -8.12
C ALA A 34 -12.79 3.52 -8.90
N SER A 35 -11.67 4.24 -8.82
CA SER A 35 -11.39 5.35 -9.72
C SER A 35 -11.31 4.78 -11.13
N LYS A 36 -12.27 5.12 -11.99
CA LYS A 36 -12.23 4.81 -13.42
C LYS A 36 -10.98 5.47 -14.02
N GLY A 37 -10.05 4.68 -14.54
CA GLY A 37 -8.84 5.11 -15.24
C GLY A 37 -7.60 5.17 -14.33
N GLY A 38 -6.70 4.18 -14.47
CA GLY A 38 -5.34 4.21 -13.90
C GLY A 38 -4.48 5.29 -14.59
N SER A 39 -3.33 5.58 -13.99
CA SER A 39 -2.29 6.37 -14.64
C SER A 39 -1.57 5.52 -15.67
N LYS A 40 -0.92 6.16 -16.64
CA LYS A 40 -0.02 5.51 -17.57
C LYS A 40 1.42 5.91 -17.24
N VAL A 41 2.29 4.92 -17.29
CA VAL A 41 3.75 5.04 -17.15
C VAL A 41 4.39 4.28 -18.31
N THR A 42 5.70 4.30 -18.44
CA THR A 42 6.41 3.49 -19.43
C THR A 42 7.45 2.60 -18.78
N LEU A 43 7.80 1.52 -19.45
CA LEU A 43 8.93 0.66 -19.13
C LEU A 43 9.74 0.45 -20.43
N GLY A 44 10.94 1.04 -20.50
CA GLY A 44 11.72 1.05 -21.73
C GLY A 44 10.97 1.68 -22.90
N GLY A 45 10.21 2.75 -22.64
CA GLY A 45 9.38 3.44 -23.62
C GLY A 45 8.02 2.77 -23.91
N ASN A 46 7.80 1.53 -23.46
CA ASN A 46 6.52 0.83 -23.68
C ASN A 46 5.47 1.24 -22.64
N PRO A 47 4.25 1.63 -23.04
CA PRO A 47 3.22 2.09 -22.12
C PRO A 47 2.73 0.94 -21.24
N VAL A 48 2.57 1.24 -19.94
CA VAL A 48 2.05 0.34 -18.91
C VAL A 48 1.04 1.11 -18.06
N SER A 49 -0.04 0.45 -17.67
CA SER A 49 -1.13 1.07 -16.89
C SER A 49 -1.03 0.69 -15.42
N THR A 50 -1.43 1.63 -14.55
CA THR A 50 -1.57 1.37 -13.11
C THR A 50 -3.03 1.13 -12.73
N SER A 51 -3.26 0.57 -11.54
CA SER A 51 -4.61 0.25 -11.04
C SER A 51 -5.44 1.47 -10.63
N GLY A 52 -4.84 2.65 -10.57
CA GLY A 52 -5.50 3.88 -10.13
C GLY A 52 -4.57 5.08 -10.24
N LYS A 53 -4.77 6.05 -9.34
CA LYS A 53 -3.95 7.26 -9.23
C LYS A 53 -3.39 7.38 -7.83
N LEU A 54 -2.17 7.90 -7.69
CA LEU A 54 -1.60 8.25 -6.41
C LEU A 54 -2.49 9.24 -5.63
N PRO A 55 -2.46 9.20 -4.29
CA PRO A 55 -3.13 10.19 -3.48
C PRO A 55 -2.53 11.58 -3.76
N LYS A 56 -3.39 12.60 -3.86
CA LYS A 56 -2.96 13.98 -4.19
C LYS A 56 -2.33 14.66 -2.97
N LYS A 57 -1.39 15.57 -3.21
CA LYS A 57 -0.88 16.49 -2.19
C LYS A 57 -2.04 17.17 -1.44
N GLY A 58 -1.94 17.20 -0.12
CA GLY A 58 -2.97 17.75 0.77
C GLY A 58 -4.06 16.77 1.19
N ALA A 59 -4.23 15.63 0.53
CA ALA A 59 -5.19 14.59 0.93
C ALA A 59 -4.64 13.73 2.08
N ALA A 60 -5.52 13.10 2.84
CA ALA A 60 -5.12 12.03 3.76
C ALA A 60 -4.67 10.81 2.95
N ALA A 61 -3.59 10.15 3.39
CA ALA A 61 -3.16 8.90 2.80
C ALA A 61 -4.26 7.83 2.94
N PRO A 62 -4.47 6.99 1.92
CA PRO A 62 -5.35 5.84 2.04
C PRO A 62 -4.94 4.95 3.22
N SER A 63 -5.90 4.24 3.81
CA SER A 63 -5.58 3.22 4.81
C SER A 63 -4.87 2.04 4.16
N PHE A 64 -3.78 1.60 4.76
CA PHE A 64 -3.00 0.45 4.29
C PHE A 64 -2.36 -0.30 5.45
N THR A 65 -1.97 -1.53 5.18
CA THR A 65 -1.06 -2.33 6.01
C THR A 65 0.08 -2.84 5.14
N LEU A 66 1.26 -3.01 5.71
CA LEU A 66 2.45 -3.59 5.08
C LEU A 66 3.05 -4.61 6.04
N THR A 67 3.84 -5.54 5.52
CA THR A 67 4.53 -6.56 6.32
C THR A 67 6.00 -6.20 6.47
N THR A 68 6.48 -6.07 7.70
CA THR A 68 7.87 -5.77 8.02
C THR A 68 8.79 -6.99 7.85
N GLY A 69 10.10 -6.80 7.94
CA GLY A 69 11.09 -7.88 7.93
C GLY A 69 10.92 -8.91 9.07
N THR A 70 10.27 -8.52 10.16
CA THR A 70 9.92 -9.41 11.30
C THR A 70 8.55 -10.08 11.13
N LEU A 71 7.94 -9.99 9.94
CA LEU A 71 6.62 -10.51 9.59
C LEU A 71 5.44 -9.88 10.34
N GLN A 72 5.68 -8.81 11.07
CA GLN A 72 4.63 -8.02 11.73
C GLN A 72 3.95 -7.10 10.73
N GLU A 73 2.70 -6.78 10.98
CA GLU A 73 1.97 -5.78 10.21
C GLU A 73 2.22 -4.39 10.76
N ILE A 74 2.46 -3.44 9.86
CA ILE A 74 2.54 -2.01 10.15
C ILE A 74 1.53 -1.27 9.27
N SER A 75 0.82 -0.32 9.83
CA SER A 75 -0.19 0.49 9.15
C SER A 75 0.18 1.98 9.16
N ASN A 76 -0.54 2.78 8.39
CA ASN A 76 -0.41 4.23 8.44
C ASN A 76 -0.76 4.84 9.81
N LYS A 77 -1.46 4.11 10.69
CA LYS A 77 -1.73 4.57 12.06
C LYS A 77 -0.48 4.48 12.93
N ASP A 78 0.31 3.43 12.74
CA ASP A 78 1.55 3.18 13.50
C ASP A 78 2.67 4.14 13.11
N MET A 79 2.54 4.78 11.96
CA MET A 79 3.49 5.77 11.43
C MET A 79 3.18 7.21 11.89
N ARG A 80 2.08 7.45 12.61
CA ARG A 80 1.72 8.79 13.09
C ARG A 80 2.72 9.33 14.10
N GLY A 81 2.86 10.67 14.11
CA GLY A 81 3.84 11.36 14.95
C GLY A 81 5.21 11.53 14.29
N LYS A 82 5.43 10.88 13.14
CA LYS A 82 6.61 11.03 12.31
C LYS A 82 6.24 11.38 10.88
N ARG A 83 7.11 12.08 10.19
CA ARG A 83 7.04 12.23 8.74
C ARG A 83 7.51 10.93 8.11
N VAL A 84 6.91 10.54 7.01
CA VAL A 84 7.19 9.25 6.36
C VAL A 84 7.44 9.45 4.88
N ILE A 85 8.52 8.90 4.38
CA ILE A 85 8.78 8.75 2.94
C ILE A 85 8.48 7.30 2.56
N LEU A 86 7.57 7.09 1.65
CA LEU A 86 7.29 5.80 1.02
C LEU A 86 8.02 5.77 -0.33
N ASN A 87 9.17 5.10 -0.40
CA ASN A 87 9.89 4.80 -1.63
C ASN A 87 9.32 3.49 -2.20
N ILE A 88 8.44 3.60 -3.18
CA ILE A 88 7.66 2.51 -3.77
C ILE A 88 8.31 2.10 -5.09
N PHE A 89 8.52 0.80 -5.30
CA PHE A 89 9.19 0.31 -6.50
C PHE A 89 8.83 -1.14 -6.84
N PRO A 90 9.13 -1.60 -8.09
CA PRO A 90 8.81 -2.95 -8.56
C PRO A 90 9.45 -4.07 -7.74
N SER A 91 10.77 -4.08 -7.59
CA SER A 91 11.51 -5.11 -6.85
C SER A 91 12.87 -4.62 -6.40
N ILE A 92 13.24 -4.95 -5.17
CA ILE A 92 14.54 -4.61 -4.55
C ILE A 92 15.71 -5.20 -5.34
N ASP A 93 15.52 -6.31 -6.04
CA ASP A 93 16.53 -7.00 -6.80
C ASP A 93 16.76 -6.40 -8.21
N THR A 94 16.17 -5.24 -8.55
CA THR A 94 16.45 -4.52 -9.79
C THR A 94 17.42 -3.36 -9.59
N PRO A 95 18.29 -3.03 -10.57
CA PRO A 95 19.36 -2.04 -10.39
C PRO A 95 18.88 -0.67 -9.91
N THR A 96 17.88 -0.09 -10.56
CA THR A 96 17.33 1.23 -10.19
C THR A 96 16.67 1.23 -8.82
N CYS A 97 15.99 0.14 -8.42
CA CYS A 97 15.38 0.04 -7.10
C CYS A 97 16.44 -0.08 -6.00
N ALA A 98 17.48 -0.87 -6.24
CA ALA A 98 18.63 -0.96 -5.35
C ALA A 98 19.30 0.42 -5.18
N THR A 99 19.55 1.14 -6.29
CA THR A 99 20.10 2.50 -6.24
C THR A 99 19.21 3.45 -5.45
N SER A 100 17.90 3.48 -5.71
CA SER A 100 16.99 4.36 -4.99
C SER A 100 16.93 4.04 -3.48
N THR A 101 17.07 2.78 -3.10
CA THR A 101 17.13 2.37 -1.69
C THR A 101 18.39 2.86 -1.02
N ARG A 102 19.56 2.74 -1.69
CA ARG A 102 20.85 3.27 -1.17
C ARG A 102 20.82 4.79 -1.03
N THR A 103 20.30 5.49 -2.05
CA THR A 103 20.18 6.95 -2.04
C THR A 103 19.29 7.42 -0.88
N PHE A 104 18.10 6.84 -0.71
CA PHE A 104 17.26 7.18 0.43
C PHE A 104 17.87 6.79 1.77
N ASN A 105 18.64 5.71 1.86
CA ASN A 105 19.36 5.34 3.08
C ASN A 105 20.40 6.42 3.46
N SER A 106 21.13 6.94 2.49
CA SER A 106 22.08 8.04 2.72
C SER A 106 21.37 9.32 3.16
N LEU A 107 20.30 9.73 2.45
CA LEU A 107 19.52 10.92 2.77
C LEU A 107 18.83 10.82 4.14
N ALA A 108 18.33 9.66 4.51
CA ALA A 108 17.60 9.43 5.76
C ALA A 108 18.45 9.73 7.00
N SER A 109 19.77 9.58 6.92
CA SER A 109 20.71 9.84 8.04
C SER A 109 20.65 11.29 8.55
N SER A 110 20.26 12.25 7.70
CA SER A 110 20.19 13.68 8.03
C SER A 110 18.76 14.17 8.29
N LEU A 111 17.74 13.32 8.18
CA LEU A 111 16.34 13.71 8.33
C LEU A 111 15.87 13.59 9.78
N HIS A 112 15.51 14.71 10.40
CA HIS A 112 14.91 14.71 11.73
C HIS A 112 13.44 14.29 11.67
N ASN A 113 13.01 13.51 12.66
CA ASN A 113 11.61 13.03 12.81
C ASN A 113 11.00 12.44 11.54
N THR A 114 11.81 11.73 10.74
CA THR A 114 11.39 11.18 9.44
C THR A 114 11.82 9.74 9.32
N GLU A 115 10.91 8.88 8.90
CA GLU A 115 11.20 7.47 8.59
C GLU A 115 11.05 7.23 7.09
N VAL A 116 11.94 6.45 6.52
CA VAL A 116 11.88 6.02 5.12
C VAL A 116 11.52 4.56 5.05
N TYR A 117 10.44 4.25 4.36
CA TYR A 117 10.01 2.89 4.06
C TYR A 117 10.19 2.57 2.59
N CYS A 118 11.00 1.56 2.30
CA CYS A 118 11.16 0.99 0.97
C CYS A 118 10.09 -0.10 0.77
N VAL A 119 9.15 0.16 -0.15
CA VAL A 119 7.93 -0.65 -0.32
C VAL A 119 7.93 -1.33 -1.68
N SER A 120 7.83 -2.65 -1.69
CA SER A 120 7.69 -3.47 -2.90
C SER A 120 6.78 -4.68 -2.64
N ALA A 121 6.53 -5.47 -3.68
CA ALA A 121 5.81 -6.74 -3.55
C ALA A 121 6.74 -7.92 -3.22
N ASP A 122 8.05 -7.68 -3.14
CA ASP A 122 9.01 -8.70 -2.72
C ASP A 122 8.65 -9.25 -1.33
N LEU A 123 8.99 -10.49 -1.08
CA LEU A 123 8.83 -11.07 0.26
C LEU A 123 9.77 -10.38 1.26
N PRO A 124 9.36 -10.23 2.53
CA PRO A 124 10.18 -9.61 3.56
C PRO A 124 11.58 -10.21 3.71
N PHE A 125 11.73 -11.48 3.39
CA PHE A 125 13.00 -12.21 3.41
C PHE A 125 13.99 -11.67 2.37
N ALA A 126 13.53 -11.42 1.14
CA ALA A 126 14.38 -10.87 0.08
C ALA A 126 14.79 -9.43 0.41
N GLN A 127 13.84 -8.61 0.87
CA GLN A 127 14.11 -7.25 1.31
C GLN A 127 15.11 -7.21 2.48
N GLY A 128 14.93 -8.09 3.49
CA GLY A 128 15.83 -8.19 4.64
C GLY A 128 17.24 -8.65 4.26
N ARG A 129 17.36 -9.64 3.37
CA ARG A 129 18.64 -10.08 2.83
C ARG A 129 19.37 -8.94 2.13
N PHE A 130 18.71 -8.20 1.26
CA PHE A 130 19.29 -7.08 0.54
C PHE A 130 19.83 -6.00 1.52
N CYS A 131 18.98 -5.49 2.42
CA CYS A 131 19.40 -4.46 3.36
C CYS A 131 20.52 -4.93 4.31
N GLY A 132 20.48 -6.20 4.74
CA GLY A 132 21.54 -6.78 5.57
C GLY A 132 22.87 -6.90 4.83
N THR A 133 22.87 -7.35 3.58
CA THR A 133 24.08 -7.46 2.75
C THR A 133 24.67 -6.09 2.42
N GLU A 134 23.82 -5.10 2.18
CA GLU A 134 24.23 -3.74 1.81
C GLU A 134 24.49 -2.81 3.02
N GLY A 135 24.25 -3.26 4.26
CA GLY A 135 24.44 -2.45 5.47
C GLY A 135 23.52 -1.23 5.57
N LEU A 136 22.29 -1.31 5.04
CA LEU A 136 21.36 -0.18 4.99
C LEU A 136 20.55 -0.07 6.29
N ALA A 137 21.03 0.72 7.25
CA ALA A 137 20.45 0.86 8.59
C ALA A 137 19.42 2.00 8.73
N ASN A 138 19.42 2.99 7.81
CA ASN A 138 18.59 4.19 7.94
C ASN A 138 17.23 4.08 7.21
N VAL A 139 17.02 3.05 6.44
CA VAL A 139 15.73 2.74 5.79
C VAL A 139 15.10 1.51 6.40
N LYS A 140 13.77 1.45 6.36
CA LYS A 140 12.98 0.28 6.73
C LYS A 140 12.40 -0.34 5.47
N THR A 141 12.38 -1.66 5.39
CA THR A 141 11.69 -2.36 4.32
C THR A 141 10.30 -2.81 4.76
N ALA A 142 9.35 -2.75 3.85
CA ALA A 142 7.99 -3.19 4.11
C ALA A 142 7.36 -3.77 2.84
N SER A 143 6.86 -4.99 2.94
CA SER A 143 6.31 -5.74 1.83
C SER A 143 4.81 -5.56 1.69
N SER A 144 4.36 -5.42 0.45
CA SER A 144 2.94 -5.39 0.10
C SER A 144 2.38 -6.74 -0.36
N PHE A 145 3.15 -7.84 -0.23
CA PHE A 145 2.83 -9.16 -0.83
C PHE A 145 1.47 -9.74 -0.42
N ARG A 146 0.95 -9.39 0.76
CA ARG A 146 -0.34 -9.83 1.27
C ARG A 146 -1.29 -8.69 1.62
N SER A 147 -1.06 -7.50 1.06
CA SER A 147 -1.83 -6.30 1.37
C SER A 147 -2.51 -5.70 0.14
N ASN A 148 -3.45 -4.81 0.37
CA ASN A 148 -4.09 -4.05 -0.70
C ASN A 148 -3.39 -2.70 -0.98
N PHE A 149 -2.19 -2.47 -0.44
CA PHE A 149 -1.44 -1.22 -0.55
C PHE A 149 -1.36 -0.69 -1.98
N GLY A 150 -0.89 -1.52 -2.91
CA GLY A 150 -0.72 -1.11 -4.30
C GLY A 150 -2.03 -0.68 -4.97
N LYS A 151 -3.16 -1.31 -4.60
CA LYS A 151 -4.50 -0.92 -5.07
C LYS A 151 -4.97 0.37 -4.39
N ALA A 152 -4.73 0.52 -3.09
CA ALA A 152 -5.13 1.69 -2.31
C ALA A 152 -4.40 2.96 -2.78
N PHE A 153 -3.11 2.84 -3.13
CA PHE A 153 -2.31 3.93 -3.68
C PHE A 153 -2.41 4.04 -5.22
N GLY A 154 -3.09 3.10 -5.88
CA GLY A 154 -3.27 3.11 -7.32
C GLY A 154 -2.02 2.78 -8.13
N VAL A 155 -1.05 2.09 -7.53
CA VAL A 155 0.28 1.84 -8.11
C VAL A 155 0.53 0.40 -8.58
N ASN A 156 -0.44 -0.52 -8.46
CA ASN A 156 -0.28 -1.84 -9.06
C ASN A 156 -0.23 -1.72 -10.58
N LEU A 157 0.75 -2.34 -11.22
CA LEU A 157 0.82 -2.47 -12.66
C LEU A 157 -0.23 -3.50 -13.12
N THR A 158 -1.06 -3.13 -14.10
CA THR A 158 -2.20 -3.94 -14.54
C THR A 158 -1.94 -4.66 -15.85
N ASP A 159 -0.91 -4.26 -16.57
CA ASP A 159 -0.48 -4.83 -17.84
C ASP A 159 1.06 -4.82 -17.97
N GLY A 160 1.58 -5.20 -19.13
CA GLY A 160 3.01 -5.30 -19.40
C GLY A 160 3.70 -6.46 -18.66
N VAL A 161 5.02 -6.56 -18.81
CA VAL A 161 5.83 -7.66 -18.25
C VAL A 161 5.96 -7.62 -16.74
N LEU A 162 5.72 -6.45 -16.13
CA LEU A 162 5.73 -6.24 -14.67
C LEU A 162 4.32 -6.27 -14.06
N LYS A 163 3.32 -6.78 -14.77
CA LYS A 163 1.96 -6.90 -14.26
C LYS A 163 1.91 -7.61 -12.91
N GLY A 164 1.21 -7.01 -11.96
CA GLY A 164 0.99 -7.59 -10.62
C GLY A 164 1.90 -7.04 -9.53
N ILE A 165 3.01 -6.39 -9.88
CA ILE A 165 3.89 -5.70 -8.93
C ILE A 165 3.65 -4.19 -8.94
N LEU A 166 4.40 -3.43 -8.14
CA LEU A 166 4.20 -1.99 -7.97
C LEU A 166 4.93 -1.19 -9.06
N ALA A 167 4.35 -0.08 -9.47
CA ALA A 167 5.03 0.96 -10.23
C ALA A 167 6.06 1.68 -9.33
N ARG A 168 6.94 2.51 -9.94
CA ARG A 168 7.83 3.37 -9.18
C ARG A 168 7.13 4.66 -8.80
N ALA A 169 7.13 4.96 -7.51
CA ALA A 169 6.52 6.17 -6.96
C ALA A 169 7.17 6.59 -5.64
N VAL A 170 7.08 7.88 -5.32
CA VAL A 170 7.44 8.39 -3.99
C VAL A 170 6.25 9.15 -3.42
N VAL A 171 5.90 8.85 -2.17
CA VAL A 171 4.87 9.56 -1.42
C VAL A 171 5.45 9.98 -0.09
N VAL A 172 5.33 11.28 0.25
CA VAL A 172 5.76 11.83 1.54
C VAL A 172 4.55 12.22 2.35
N LEU A 173 4.53 11.80 3.61
CA LEU A 173 3.45 12.05 4.56
C LEU A 173 3.94 12.92 5.72
N ASP A 174 3.08 13.81 6.21
CA ASP A 174 3.28 14.52 7.47
C ASP A 174 2.98 13.62 8.68
N GLU A 175 3.19 14.15 9.89
CA GLU A 175 2.98 13.45 11.17
C GLU A 175 1.51 13.04 11.40
N LYS A 176 0.57 13.63 10.66
CA LYS A 176 -0.86 13.31 10.71
C LYS A 176 -1.28 12.35 9.59
N GLY A 177 -0.33 11.92 8.72
CA GLY A 177 -0.59 11.05 7.58
C GLY A 177 -1.20 11.77 6.39
N LYS A 178 -1.01 13.10 6.27
CA LYS A 178 -1.42 13.89 5.12
C LYS A 178 -0.30 13.91 4.08
N VAL A 179 -0.63 13.83 2.81
CA VAL A 179 0.34 13.82 1.71
C VAL A 179 0.97 15.19 1.51
N LEU A 180 2.28 15.27 1.69
CA LEU A 180 3.11 16.45 1.40
C LEU A 180 3.61 16.44 -0.04
N HIS A 181 4.00 15.26 -0.54
CA HIS A 181 4.50 15.05 -1.90
C HIS A 181 3.98 13.73 -2.45
N SER A 182 3.77 13.69 -3.77
CA SER A 182 3.28 12.49 -4.46
C SER A 182 3.81 12.51 -5.89
N GLU A 183 4.69 11.58 -6.23
CA GLU A 183 5.30 11.40 -7.55
C GLU A 183 5.07 9.98 -8.05
N LEU A 184 4.52 9.85 -9.24
CA LEU A 184 4.54 8.60 -10.02
C LEU A 184 5.56 8.80 -11.13
N VAL A 185 6.66 8.03 -11.11
CA VAL A 185 7.74 8.15 -12.08
C VAL A 185 7.24 7.68 -13.45
N SER A 186 7.35 8.55 -14.45
CA SER A 186 6.78 8.32 -15.79
C SER A 186 7.44 7.16 -16.53
N GLU A 187 8.76 6.97 -16.36
CA GLU A 187 9.49 5.81 -16.87
C GLU A 187 9.98 4.99 -15.67
N ILE A 188 9.47 3.76 -15.54
CA ILE A 188 9.73 2.89 -14.37
C ILE A 188 11.23 2.61 -14.18
N ALA A 189 11.99 2.61 -15.27
CA ALA A 189 13.44 2.40 -15.23
C ALA A 189 14.23 3.60 -14.68
N ASN A 190 13.63 4.79 -14.60
CA ASN A 190 14.30 5.99 -14.07
C ASN A 190 14.19 6.07 -12.54
N GLU A 191 15.15 6.77 -11.92
CA GLU A 191 15.11 7.11 -10.51
C GLU A 191 14.04 8.18 -10.23
N PRO A 192 13.50 8.26 -8.98
CA PRO A 192 12.56 9.31 -8.59
C PRO A 192 13.29 10.64 -8.35
N ASN A 193 12.53 11.72 -8.23
CA ASN A 193 13.07 13.03 -7.86
C ASN A 193 13.26 13.10 -6.34
N TYR A 194 14.45 12.76 -5.87
CA TYR A 194 14.83 12.77 -4.44
C TYR A 194 14.71 14.17 -3.83
N ASP A 195 15.17 15.20 -4.54
CA ASP A 195 15.16 16.58 -4.05
C ASP A 195 13.73 17.09 -3.83
N ALA A 196 12.81 16.78 -4.74
CA ALA A 196 11.41 17.14 -4.58
C ALA A 196 10.79 16.46 -3.34
N ALA A 197 11.11 15.19 -3.10
CA ALA A 197 10.66 14.46 -1.92
C ALA A 197 11.20 15.09 -0.63
N ILE A 198 12.52 15.34 -0.54
CA ILE A 198 13.17 15.91 0.65
C ILE A 198 12.73 17.36 0.88
N ASN A 199 12.63 18.19 -0.16
CA ASN A 199 12.21 19.57 -0.03
C ASN A 199 10.73 19.70 0.44
N SER A 200 9.90 18.69 0.22
CA SER A 200 8.53 18.66 0.72
C SER A 200 8.42 18.52 2.24
N LEU A 201 9.50 18.15 2.92
CA LEU A 201 9.60 18.03 4.37
C LEU A 201 9.90 19.37 5.07
N LYS A 202 10.28 20.40 4.32
CA LYS A 202 10.50 21.77 4.82
C LYS A 202 9.16 22.51 4.86
#